data_1b2b75529118d2ea9d029ec23dea8fb7
#
_entry.id   1b2b75529118d2ea9d029ec23dea8fb7
#
_cell.length_a   1.000
_cell.length_b   1.000
_cell.length_c   1.000
_cell.angle_alpha   90.00
_cell.angle_beta   90.00
_cell.angle_gamma   90.00
#
_symmetry.space_group_name_H-M   'P 1'
#
loop_
_entity.id
_entity.type
_entity.pdbx_description
1 polymer ?
#
loop_
_entity_poly.entity_id
_entity_poly.type
_entity_poly.pdbx_seq_one_letter_code
_entity_poly.pdbx_strand_id
1 'polypeptide(L)'
;MCDTNRMSLSSSDRIAAVIVTHKRRDLLANSLHIVASQTLAPEWVVVVDNGNEPEVKDLVESVCADSPTSPAPVYLPSQHNLGGAGGFAYGFLTALALGAGAIFCADDDGRPENTEVLATLMRVAEKHGLEEVSPVVAGIENPDQLAFPVRLPGTVEWKRKRSELEGTENGTFIPGIASLFNGALFSANAIDQLGVPDLRLFIRGDEVEYNRRLNRSGLPYGTTLEAAYLHPTGAGEFKPIFFGKMHTQYPDNETKRYFTYRNRGYLMSQPGMRKLIPQEYARFAWFFLVQRKDPKSFASWLKLHRQGRRERFTRP
;
A
#
# COMPACT_ATOMS: atom_id res chain seq x y z
N MET A 1 -24.15 -5.93 -21.26
CA MET A 1 -23.93 -4.48 -21.36
C MET A 1 -23.40 -4.05 -20.00
N CYS A 2 -22.14 -3.72 -19.90
CA CYS A 2 -21.59 -3.17 -18.65
C CYS A 2 -22.13 -1.75 -18.53
N ASP A 3 -22.75 -1.46 -17.37
CA ASP A 3 -23.31 -0.14 -17.09
C ASP A 3 -22.15 0.85 -16.87
N THR A 4 -21.73 1.53 -17.94
CA THR A 4 -20.57 2.43 -17.97
C THR A 4 -20.78 3.77 -17.23
N ASN A 5 -21.85 3.87 -16.44
CA ASN A 5 -22.24 5.12 -15.79
C ASN A 5 -22.10 5.11 -14.26
N ARG A 6 -21.51 4.11 -13.66
CA ARG A 6 -21.32 4.00 -12.22
C ARG A 6 -19.89 4.42 -11.85
N MET A 7 -19.72 5.65 -11.37
CA MET A 7 -18.43 6.28 -11.05
C MET A 7 -18.07 6.24 -9.55
N SER A 8 -18.57 5.28 -8.78
CA SER A 8 -18.22 5.15 -7.36
C SER A 8 -18.47 3.75 -6.84
N LEU A 9 -17.76 3.37 -5.78
CA LEU A 9 -17.98 2.13 -5.04
C LEU A 9 -19.44 1.99 -4.57
N SER A 10 -19.98 0.78 -4.66
CA SER A 10 -21.37 0.44 -4.31
C SER A 10 -21.45 -0.93 -3.66
N SER A 11 -22.36 -1.08 -2.69
CA SER A 11 -22.66 -2.34 -2.01
C SER A 11 -23.13 -3.47 -2.93
N SER A 12 -23.50 -3.16 -4.16
CA SER A 12 -23.81 -4.16 -5.19
C SER A 12 -22.59 -4.61 -5.99
N ASP A 13 -21.39 -4.04 -5.74
CA ASP A 13 -20.17 -4.44 -6.43
C ASP A 13 -19.68 -5.78 -5.90
N ARG A 14 -19.32 -6.69 -6.83
CA ARG A 14 -18.62 -7.92 -6.48
C ARG A 14 -17.20 -7.59 -6.11
N ILE A 15 -16.75 -8.06 -4.97
CA ILE A 15 -15.46 -7.70 -4.38
C ILE A 15 -14.45 -8.81 -4.62
N ALA A 16 -13.25 -8.46 -5.11
CA ALA A 16 -12.09 -9.34 -5.07
C ALA A 16 -11.11 -8.83 -4.00
N ALA A 17 -10.76 -9.68 -3.04
CA ALA A 17 -9.69 -9.39 -2.10
C ALA A 17 -8.36 -9.90 -2.69
N VAL A 18 -7.42 -8.98 -2.95
CA VAL A 18 -6.11 -9.28 -3.51
C VAL A 18 -5.07 -9.25 -2.39
N ILE A 19 -4.37 -10.36 -2.19
CA ILE A 19 -3.30 -10.51 -1.21
C ILE A 19 -2.01 -10.89 -1.94
N VAL A 20 -0.89 -10.22 -1.61
CA VAL A 20 0.42 -10.52 -2.18
C VAL A 20 1.32 -11.11 -1.11
N THR A 21 1.93 -12.28 -1.38
CA THR A 21 2.84 -12.95 -0.44
C THR A 21 4.16 -13.35 -1.09
N HIS A 22 5.19 -13.49 -0.25
CA HIS A 22 6.49 -14.04 -0.66
C HIS A 22 7.16 -14.76 0.52
N LYS A 23 7.04 -16.10 0.58
CA LYS A 23 7.70 -16.97 1.58
C LYS A 23 7.41 -16.58 3.03
N ARG A 24 6.17 -16.20 3.33
CA ARG A 24 5.70 -15.78 4.66
C ARG A 24 4.35 -16.44 5.00
N ARG A 25 4.27 -17.76 4.80
CA ARG A 25 3.02 -18.53 4.91
C ARG A 25 2.27 -18.33 6.22
N ASP A 26 2.98 -18.29 7.36
CA ASP A 26 2.33 -18.10 8.67
C ASP A 26 1.69 -16.72 8.83
N LEU A 27 2.32 -15.68 8.28
CA LEU A 27 1.76 -14.33 8.26
C LEU A 27 0.56 -14.27 7.31
N LEU A 28 0.69 -14.86 6.13
CA LEU A 28 -0.39 -14.98 5.16
C LEU A 28 -1.62 -15.67 5.79
N ALA A 29 -1.44 -16.76 6.53
CA ALA A 29 -2.56 -17.47 7.17
C ALA A 29 -3.36 -16.54 8.08
N ASN A 30 -2.69 -15.72 8.90
CA ASN A 30 -3.35 -14.75 9.79
C ASN A 30 -4.13 -13.68 9.02
N SER A 31 -3.57 -13.16 7.93
CA SER A 31 -4.26 -12.19 7.07
C SER A 31 -5.47 -12.81 6.39
N LEU A 32 -5.27 -14.00 5.81
CA LEU A 32 -6.24 -14.71 5.00
C LEU A 32 -7.51 -15.06 5.79
N HIS A 33 -7.36 -15.57 7.03
CA HIS A 33 -8.50 -15.91 7.89
C HIS A 33 -9.42 -14.71 8.13
N ILE A 34 -8.87 -13.55 8.43
CA ILE A 34 -9.68 -12.34 8.68
C ILE A 34 -10.29 -11.80 7.39
N VAL A 35 -9.54 -11.83 6.28
CA VAL A 35 -10.05 -11.35 4.98
C VAL A 35 -11.18 -12.25 4.46
N ALA A 36 -11.03 -13.56 4.56
CA ALA A 36 -12.07 -14.50 4.13
C ALA A 36 -13.33 -14.46 5.02
N SER A 37 -13.22 -13.99 6.27
CA SER A 37 -14.32 -13.95 7.24
C SER A 37 -15.00 -12.57 7.34
N GLN A 38 -14.78 -11.66 6.39
CA GLN A 38 -15.45 -10.36 6.41
C GLN A 38 -16.97 -10.50 6.25
N THR A 39 -17.76 -9.73 7.02
CA THR A 39 -19.24 -9.76 6.96
C THR A 39 -19.79 -9.30 5.62
N LEU A 40 -19.17 -8.27 5.01
CA LEU A 40 -19.32 -8.02 3.58
C LEU A 40 -18.30 -8.90 2.86
N ALA A 41 -18.73 -10.07 2.44
CA ALA A 41 -17.86 -11.10 1.91
C ALA A 41 -17.23 -10.71 0.58
N PRO A 42 -15.92 -10.90 0.37
CA PRO A 42 -15.36 -10.91 -0.98
C PRO A 42 -15.92 -12.12 -1.75
N GLU A 43 -16.22 -11.95 -3.03
CA GLU A 43 -16.59 -13.06 -3.90
C GLU A 43 -15.36 -13.91 -4.26
N TRP A 44 -14.21 -13.26 -4.42
CA TRP A 44 -12.94 -13.93 -4.69
C TRP A 44 -11.85 -13.49 -3.69
N VAL A 45 -11.07 -14.48 -3.25
CA VAL A 45 -9.80 -14.24 -2.55
C VAL A 45 -8.66 -14.60 -3.50
N VAL A 46 -8.02 -13.58 -4.05
CA VAL A 46 -6.95 -13.70 -5.04
C VAL A 46 -5.61 -13.59 -4.33
N VAL A 47 -4.86 -14.67 -4.24
CA VAL A 47 -3.54 -14.70 -3.62
C VAL A 47 -2.45 -14.82 -4.68
N VAL A 48 -1.63 -13.76 -4.79
CA VAL A 48 -0.44 -13.74 -5.66
C VAL A 48 0.76 -14.23 -4.85
N ASP A 49 1.22 -15.43 -5.16
CA ASP A 49 2.37 -16.05 -4.48
C ASP A 49 3.66 -15.85 -5.27
N ASN A 50 4.43 -14.87 -4.87
CA ASN A 50 5.77 -14.58 -5.41
C ASN A 50 6.83 -15.61 -4.97
N GLY A 51 6.51 -16.50 -4.04
CA GLY A 51 7.36 -17.59 -3.56
C GLY A 51 7.21 -18.87 -4.35
N ASN A 52 6.08 -19.03 -5.06
CA ASN A 52 5.68 -20.21 -5.81
C ASN A 52 5.71 -21.50 -4.94
N GLU A 53 5.06 -21.42 -3.77
CA GLU A 53 5.03 -22.49 -2.77
C GLU A 53 3.70 -23.27 -2.88
N PRO A 54 3.71 -24.57 -3.28
CA PRO A 54 2.48 -25.37 -3.39
C PRO A 54 1.61 -25.35 -2.12
N GLU A 55 2.22 -25.32 -0.94
CA GLU A 55 1.54 -25.28 0.35
C GLU A 55 0.74 -23.99 0.57
N VAL A 56 1.05 -22.89 -0.16
CA VAL A 56 0.25 -21.67 -0.16
C VAL A 56 -1.07 -21.90 -0.87
N LYS A 57 -1.10 -22.70 -1.94
CA LYS A 57 -2.34 -23.08 -2.63
C LYS A 57 -3.28 -23.80 -1.68
N ASP A 58 -2.77 -24.85 -1.00
CA ASP A 58 -3.57 -25.67 -0.07
C ASP A 58 -4.11 -24.80 1.08
N LEU A 59 -3.30 -23.87 1.58
CA LEU A 59 -3.71 -22.92 2.61
C LEU A 59 -4.87 -22.03 2.13
N VAL A 60 -4.77 -21.46 0.93
CA VAL A 60 -5.79 -20.58 0.36
C VAL A 60 -7.12 -21.33 0.18
N GLU A 61 -7.05 -22.53 -0.39
CA GLU A 61 -8.22 -23.38 -0.62
C GLU A 61 -8.90 -23.79 0.69
N SER A 62 -8.12 -24.22 1.71
CA SER A 62 -8.68 -24.63 3.00
C SER A 62 -9.30 -23.45 3.77
N VAL A 63 -8.62 -22.31 3.85
CA VAL A 63 -9.15 -21.15 4.57
C VAL A 63 -10.42 -20.61 3.93
N CYS A 64 -10.50 -20.56 2.60
CA CYS A 64 -11.71 -20.15 1.91
C CYS A 64 -12.86 -21.13 2.12
N ALA A 65 -12.60 -22.45 2.11
CA ALA A 65 -13.60 -23.48 2.35
C ALA A 65 -14.14 -23.46 3.79
N ASP A 66 -13.27 -23.22 4.77
CA ASP A 66 -13.62 -23.19 6.20
C ASP A 66 -14.24 -21.85 6.64
N SER A 67 -14.19 -20.83 5.78
CA SER A 67 -14.76 -19.51 6.06
C SER A 67 -16.30 -19.56 6.03
N PRO A 68 -16.99 -18.82 6.94
CA PRO A 68 -18.44 -18.72 6.94
C PRO A 68 -19.05 -18.23 5.61
N THR A 69 -18.29 -17.46 4.84
CA THR A 69 -18.73 -16.85 3.58
C THR A 69 -18.31 -17.64 2.35
N SER A 70 -17.38 -18.59 2.51
CA SER A 70 -16.84 -19.46 1.46
C SER A 70 -16.49 -18.72 0.16
N PRO A 71 -15.63 -17.70 0.18
CA PRO A 71 -15.23 -16.98 -1.02
C PRO A 71 -14.47 -17.91 -1.98
N ALA A 72 -14.59 -17.66 -3.29
CA ALA A 72 -13.88 -18.47 -4.28
C ALA A 72 -12.35 -18.24 -4.20
N PRO A 73 -11.55 -19.28 -3.95
CA PRO A 73 -10.09 -19.16 -3.90
C PRO A 73 -9.51 -19.01 -5.32
N VAL A 74 -8.59 -18.06 -5.49
CA VAL A 74 -7.85 -17.85 -6.74
C VAL A 74 -6.36 -17.79 -6.40
N TYR A 75 -5.65 -18.88 -6.62
CA TYR A 75 -4.20 -18.97 -6.37
C TYR A 75 -3.42 -18.66 -7.64
N LEU A 76 -2.52 -17.68 -7.55
CA LEU A 76 -1.69 -17.19 -8.64
C LEU A 76 -0.19 -17.39 -8.33
N PRO A 77 0.39 -18.55 -8.63
CA PRO A 77 1.82 -18.77 -8.46
C PRO A 77 2.62 -17.96 -9.47
N SER A 78 3.71 -17.35 -9.01
CA SER A 78 4.62 -16.62 -9.88
C SER A 78 5.99 -17.34 -9.94
N GLN A 79 6.44 -17.69 -11.15
CA GLN A 79 7.75 -18.31 -11.36
C GLN A 79 8.92 -17.37 -11.02
N HIS A 80 8.65 -16.06 -10.96
CA HIS A 80 9.63 -15.05 -10.59
C HIS A 80 9.03 -14.14 -9.51
N ASN A 81 9.85 -13.77 -8.54
CA ASN A 81 9.41 -12.76 -7.58
C ASN A 81 9.16 -11.42 -8.29
N LEU A 82 7.89 -11.00 -8.33
CA LEU A 82 7.43 -9.75 -8.95
C LEU A 82 7.56 -8.55 -8.00
N GLY A 83 7.82 -8.80 -6.70
CA GLY A 83 7.72 -7.80 -5.64
C GLY A 83 6.28 -7.41 -5.33
N GLY A 84 6.10 -6.47 -4.41
CA GLY A 84 4.76 -5.94 -4.08
C GLY A 84 4.10 -5.28 -5.28
N ALA A 85 4.83 -4.39 -5.97
CA ALA A 85 4.30 -3.67 -7.14
C ALA A 85 3.79 -4.60 -8.24
N GLY A 86 4.59 -5.61 -8.63
CA GLY A 86 4.19 -6.55 -9.67
C GLY A 86 3.14 -7.55 -9.20
N GLY A 87 3.17 -7.92 -7.91
CA GLY A 87 2.15 -8.79 -7.30
C GLY A 87 0.78 -8.13 -7.31
N PHE A 88 0.66 -6.90 -6.82
CA PHE A 88 -0.60 -6.15 -6.89
C PHE A 88 -1.04 -5.88 -8.33
N ALA A 89 -0.12 -5.57 -9.25
CA ALA A 89 -0.47 -5.41 -10.66
C ALA A 89 -1.09 -6.67 -11.24
N TYR A 90 -0.52 -7.84 -10.95
CA TYR A 90 -1.05 -9.13 -11.40
C TYR A 90 -2.39 -9.46 -10.76
N GLY A 91 -2.53 -9.25 -9.45
CA GLY A 91 -3.78 -9.44 -8.72
C GLY A 91 -4.91 -8.52 -9.22
N PHE A 92 -4.63 -7.25 -9.47
CA PHE A 92 -5.61 -6.29 -9.99
C PHE A 92 -6.13 -6.70 -11.38
N LEU A 93 -5.24 -7.03 -12.30
CA LEU A 93 -5.64 -7.50 -13.64
C LEU A 93 -6.47 -8.77 -13.56
N THR A 94 -6.13 -9.70 -12.64
CA THR A 94 -6.92 -10.92 -12.43
C THR A 94 -8.30 -10.59 -11.85
N ALA A 95 -8.38 -9.71 -10.84
CA ALA A 95 -9.65 -9.30 -10.25
C ALA A 95 -10.58 -8.65 -11.30
N LEU A 96 -10.06 -7.75 -12.13
CA LEU A 96 -10.80 -7.15 -13.24
C LEU A 96 -11.27 -8.22 -14.25
N ALA A 97 -10.40 -9.18 -14.59
CA ALA A 97 -10.76 -10.27 -15.53
C ALA A 97 -11.84 -11.20 -14.97
N LEU A 98 -11.93 -11.37 -13.64
CA LEU A 98 -13.01 -12.08 -12.96
C LEU A 98 -14.32 -11.28 -12.94
N GLY A 99 -14.28 -9.99 -13.27
CA GLY A 99 -15.43 -9.09 -13.28
C GLY A 99 -15.74 -8.48 -11.92
N ALA A 100 -14.72 -8.30 -11.07
CA ALA A 100 -14.86 -7.57 -9.82
C ALA A 100 -15.19 -6.10 -10.09
N GLY A 101 -16.20 -5.56 -9.40
CA GLY A 101 -16.56 -4.15 -9.38
C GLY A 101 -15.75 -3.36 -8.35
N ALA A 102 -15.25 -4.06 -7.32
CA ALA A 102 -14.41 -3.51 -6.27
C ALA A 102 -13.24 -4.43 -5.93
N ILE A 103 -12.09 -3.85 -5.56
CA ILE A 103 -10.86 -4.58 -5.26
C ILE A 103 -10.34 -4.13 -3.90
N PHE A 104 -10.31 -5.05 -2.94
CA PHE A 104 -9.72 -4.85 -1.63
C PHE A 104 -8.27 -5.31 -1.63
N CYS A 105 -7.34 -4.45 -1.18
CA CYS A 105 -5.92 -4.72 -1.17
C CYS A 105 -5.44 -5.11 0.23
N ALA A 106 -4.74 -6.22 0.37
CA ALA A 106 -4.13 -6.63 1.61
C ALA A 106 -2.68 -7.11 1.40
N ASP A 107 -1.82 -6.88 2.39
CA ASP A 107 -0.48 -7.46 2.44
C ASP A 107 -0.48 -8.70 3.34
N ASP A 108 0.48 -9.61 3.15
CA ASP A 108 0.55 -10.85 3.93
C ASP A 108 0.90 -10.64 5.41
N ASP A 109 1.57 -9.53 5.77
CA ASP A 109 1.95 -9.19 7.15
C ASP A 109 1.01 -8.18 7.83
N GLY A 110 -0.06 -7.76 7.14
CA GLY A 110 -1.13 -6.95 7.70
C GLY A 110 -2.48 -7.66 7.66
N ARG A 111 -3.48 -7.12 8.35
CA ARG A 111 -4.85 -7.66 8.33
C ARG A 111 -5.88 -6.62 8.74
N PRO A 112 -7.17 -6.75 8.33
CA PRO A 112 -8.27 -6.00 8.93
C PRO A 112 -8.28 -6.18 10.46
N GLU A 113 -8.64 -5.13 11.21
CA GLU A 113 -8.71 -5.22 12.68
C GLU A 113 -9.82 -6.16 13.18
N ASN A 114 -10.88 -6.31 12.37
CA ASN A 114 -12.01 -7.20 12.63
C ASN A 114 -12.75 -7.57 11.33
N THR A 115 -13.85 -8.30 11.45
CA THR A 115 -14.63 -8.79 10.31
C THR A 115 -15.56 -7.72 9.69
N GLU A 116 -15.69 -6.54 10.27
CA GLU A 116 -16.58 -5.46 9.80
C GLU A 116 -15.86 -4.41 8.93
N VAL A 117 -14.55 -4.54 8.75
CA VAL A 117 -13.75 -3.51 8.06
C VAL A 117 -14.24 -3.28 6.64
N LEU A 118 -14.45 -4.33 5.86
CA LEU A 118 -14.87 -4.21 4.46
C LEU A 118 -16.28 -3.60 4.31
N ALA A 119 -17.21 -4.01 5.19
CA ALA A 119 -18.55 -3.42 5.26
C ALA A 119 -18.49 -1.91 5.61
N THR A 120 -17.63 -1.55 6.55
CA THR A 120 -17.43 -0.15 6.95
C THR A 120 -16.83 0.68 5.81
N LEU A 121 -15.81 0.15 5.10
CA LEU A 121 -15.20 0.82 3.95
C LEU A 121 -16.24 1.07 2.86
N MET A 122 -17.03 0.06 2.50
CA MET A 122 -18.07 0.19 1.48
C MET A 122 -19.12 1.23 1.85
N ARG A 123 -19.61 1.20 3.08
CA ARG A 123 -20.58 2.18 3.59
C ARG A 123 -20.04 3.61 3.55
N VAL A 124 -18.78 3.81 3.92
CA VAL A 124 -18.14 5.13 3.87
C VAL A 124 -17.94 5.59 2.43
N ALA A 125 -17.54 4.66 1.54
CA ALA A 125 -17.37 4.95 0.12
C ALA A 125 -18.69 5.39 -0.53
N GLU A 126 -19.78 4.67 -0.30
CA GLU A 126 -21.11 5.06 -0.79
C GLU A 126 -21.55 6.41 -0.26
N LYS A 127 -21.39 6.64 1.05
CA LYS A 127 -21.78 7.91 1.71
C LYS A 127 -21.07 9.13 1.11
N HIS A 128 -19.81 8.97 0.72
CA HIS A 128 -18.98 10.08 0.23
C HIS A 128 -18.73 10.05 -1.28
N GLY A 129 -19.30 9.06 -2.00
CA GLY A 129 -19.14 8.90 -3.46
C GLY A 129 -17.68 8.64 -3.87
N LEU A 130 -16.99 7.73 -3.16
CA LEU A 130 -15.55 7.51 -3.34
C LEU A 130 -15.25 6.45 -4.40
N GLU A 131 -14.14 6.63 -5.07
CA GLU A 131 -13.51 5.66 -5.97
C GLU A 131 -12.40 4.84 -5.27
N GLU A 132 -11.84 5.40 -4.20
CA GLU A 132 -10.94 4.71 -3.29
C GLU A 132 -11.24 5.11 -1.84
N VAL A 133 -11.25 4.12 -0.95
CA VAL A 133 -11.34 4.35 0.49
C VAL A 133 -10.32 3.47 1.22
N SER A 134 -9.53 4.10 2.07
CA SER A 134 -8.58 3.42 2.95
C SER A 134 -9.08 3.40 4.39
N PRO A 135 -8.81 2.35 5.17
CA PRO A 135 -8.88 2.38 6.62
C PRO A 135 -7.68 3.14 7.19
N VAL A 136 -7.75 3.53 8.45
CA VAL A 136 -6.54 3.96 9.16
C VAL A 136 -5.60 2.77 9.36
N VAL A 137 -4.28 2.95 9.12
CA VAL A 137 -3.30 1.86 9.31
C VAL A 137 -2.67 1.97 10.69
N ALA A 138 -2.98 1.01 11.54
CA ALA A 138 -2.59 0.96 12.95
C ALA A 138 -1.56 -0.15 13.22
N GLY A 139 -0.80 -0.01 14.30
CA GLY A 139 0.18 -1.01 14.70
C GLY A 139 -0.48 -2.28 15.26
N ILE A 140 0.02 -3.46 14.88
CA ILE A 140 -0.50 -4.75 15.38
C ILE A 140 -0.37 -4.84 16.91
N GLU A 141 0.77 -4.43 17.46
CA GLU A 141 1.05 -4.54 18.90
C GLU A 141 0.39 -3.42 19.72
N ASN A 142 0.20 -2.26 19.11
CA ASN A 142 -0.44 -1.10 19.73
C ASN A 142 -1.36 -0.42 18.72
N PRO A 143 -2.67 -0.72 18.73
CA PRO A 143 -3.63 -0.18 17.76
C PRO A 143 -3.87 1.34 17.86
N ASP A 144 -3.46 2.01 18.95
CA ASP A 144 -3.45 3.48 18.99
C ASP A 144 -2.27 4.07 18.20
N GLN A 145 -1.15 3.35 18.10
CA GLN A 145 -0.02 3.81 17.30
C GLN A 145 -0.28 3.58 15.81
N LEU A 146 -0.11 4.61 14.99
CA LEU A 146 -0.17 4.47 13.53
C LEU A 146 1.05 3.70 13.04
N ALA A 147 0.84 2.71 12.16
CA ALA A 147 1.93 1.99 11.52
C ALA A 147 2.77 2.92 10.64
N PHE A 148 2.11 3.90 10.02
CA PHE A 148 2.73 4.97 9.25
C PHE A 148 2.21 6.32 9.74
N PRO A 149 3.10 7.29 10.07
CA PRO A 149 2.66 8.63 10.45
C PRO A 149 1.86 9.30 9.34
N VAL A 150 0.77 9.97 9.69
CA VAL A 150 -0.12 10.66 8.77
C VAL A 150 0.08 12.17 8.89
N ARG A 151 0.17 12.86 7.76
CA ARG A 151 0.15 14.32 7.71
C ARG A 151 -1.18 14.79 7.16
N LEU A 152 -1.94 15.52 7.99
CA LEU A 152 -3.24 16.05 7.58
C LEU A 152 -3.10 17.08 6.44
N PRO A 153 -4.02 17.08 5.45
CA PRO A 153 -4.01 18.06 4.38
C PRO A 153 -3.99 19.50 4.93
N GLY A 154 -3.20 20.37 4.28
CA GLY A 154 -3.07 21.77 4.71
C GLY A 154 -2.19 22.01 5.94
N THR A 155 -1.71 20.97 6.63
CA THR A 155 -0.86 21.11 7.81
C THR A 155 0.60 20.68 7.55
N VAL A 156 1.50 21.00 8.48
CA VAL A 156 2.89 20.51 8.51
C VAL A 156 3.10 19.47 9.63
N GLU A 157 2.09 19.21 10.42
CA GLU A 157 2.14 18.31 11.56
C GLU A 157 1.97 16.85 11.14
N TRP A 158 2.76 15.97 11.76
CA TRP A 158 2.68 14.54 11.59
C TRP A 158 1.98 13.92 12.80
N LYS A 159 0.86 13.27 12.57
CA LYS A 159 0.13 12.49 13.57
C LYS A 159 0.71 11.09 13.62
N ARG A 160 0.93 10.57 14.84
CA ARG A 160 1.55 9.28 15.09
C ARG A 160 0.63 8.31 15.81
N LYS A 161 -0.51 8.81 16.33
CA LYS A 161 -1.51 8.03 17.05
C LYS A 161 -2.86 8.18 16.38
N ARG A 162 -3.66 7.10 16.46
CA ARG A 162 -5.06 7.10 16.00
C ARG A 162 -5.87 8.14 16.78
N SER A 163 -5.69 8.21 18.11
CA SER A 163 -6.32 9.20 18.98
C SER A 163 -6.01 10.66 18.63
N GLU A 164 -4.88 10.92 17.98
CA GLU A 164 -4.55 12.28 17.47
C GLU A 164 -5.31 12.65 16.20
N LEU A 165 -5.91 11.69 15.50
CA LEU A 165 -6.74 11.90 14.31
C LEU A 165 -8.21 12.07 14.70
N GLU A 166 -8.63 11.46 15.82
CA GLU A 166 -9.98 11.59 16.37
C GLU A 166 -10.18 13.01 16.90
N GLY A 167 -11.35 13.58 16.64
CA GLY A 167 -11.67 14.97 17.07
C GLY A 167 -11.08 16.07 16.17
N THR A 168 -10.55 15.74 15.01
CA THR A 168 -10.24 16.74 13.98
C THR A 168 -11.53 17.29 13.38
N GLU A 169 -11.49 18.49 12.78
CA GLU A 169 -12.64 19.13 12.11
C GLU A 169 -13.27 18.25 11.01
N ASN A 170 -12.54 17.26 10.53
CA ASN A 170 -12.98 16.33 9.47
C ASN A 170 -13.86 15.17 9.99
N GLY A 171 -14.15 15.08 11.30
CA GLY A 171 -14.94 13.98 11.88
C GLY A 171 -14.23 12.62 11.73
N THR A 172 -14.92 11.61 11.18
CA THR A 172 -14.41 10.25 11.00
C THR A 172 -13.85 9.96 9.60
N PHE A 173 -13.79 10.97 8.72
CA PHE A 173 -13.31 10.83 7.33
C PHE A 173 -12.30 11.93 6.97
N ILE A 174 -11.16 11.55 6.42
CA ILE A 174 -10.09 12.47 6.00
C ILE A 174 -9.91 12.35 4.48
N PRO A 175 -10.39 13.37 3.70
CA PRO A 175 -10.24 13.35 2.25
C PRO A 175 -8.79 13.55 1.82
N GLY A 176 -8.41 12.94 0.69
CA GLY A 176 -7.11 13.16 0.06
C GLY A 176 -5.92 12.45 0.72
N ILE A 177 -6.18 11.48 1.60
CA ILE A 177 -5.18 10.57 2.17
C ILE A 177 -5.58 9.15 1.83
N ALA A 178 -4.64 8.31 1.38
CA ALA A 178 -4.84 6.92 1.06
C ALA A 178 -3.66 6.05 1.55
N SER A 179 -3.95 4.83 1.96
CA SER A 179 -2.99 3.80 2.41
C SER A 179 -3.01 2.58 1.48
N LEU A 180 -2.99 2.80 0.21
CA LEU A 180 -3.28 2.05 -1.00
C LEU A 180 -3.23 0.51 -0.94
N PHE A 181 -2.14 -0.10 -0.40
CA PHE A 181 -1.98 -1.55 -0.37
C PHE A 181 -2.15 -2.15 1.04
N ASN A 182 -2.56 -1.30 1.99
CA ASN A 182 -2.77 -1.67 3.38
C ASN A 182 -4.26 -1.55 3.75
N GLY A 183 -5.08 -2.41 3.17
CA GLY A 183 -6.51 -2.48 3.44
C GLY A 183 -7.36 -1.50 2.63
N ALA A 184 -6.87 -0.90 1.55
CA ALA A 184 -7.67 -0.02 0.71
C ALA A 184 -8.66 -0.79 -0.17
N LEU A 185 -9.82 -0.18 -0.39
CA LEU A 185 -10.84 -0.65 -1.32
C LEU A 185 -10.92 0.32 -2.51
N PHE A 186 -10.70 -0.20 -3.71
CA PHE A 186 -10.78 0.54 -4.98
C PHE A 186 -12.00 0.12 -5.78
N SER A 187 -12.62 1.04 -6.51
CA SER A 187 -13.53 0.68 -7.60
C SER A 187 -12.75 0.13 -8.81
N ALA A 188 -13.36 -0.73 -9.61
CA ALA A 188 -12.80 -1.15 -10.89
C ALA A 188 -12.53 0.06 -11.80
N ASN A 189 -13.41 1.06 -11.78
CA ASN A 189 -13.25 2.31 -12.53
C ASN A 189 -11.98 3.09 -12.11
N ALA A 190 -11.65 3.10 -10.82
CA ALA A 190 -10.39 3.72 -10.37
C ALA A 190 -9.18 2.99 -10.97
N ILE A 191 -9.19 1.66 -10.98
CA ILE A 191 -8.10 0.88 -11.58
C ILE A 191 -8.02 1.11 -13.10
N ASP A 192 -9.14 1.17 -13.80
CA ASP A 192 -9.17 1.46 -15.25
C ASP A 192 -8.55 2.82 -15.57
N GLN A 193 -8.81 3.85 -14.75
CA GLN A 193 -8.27 5.20 -14.95
C GLN A 193 -6.82 5.34 -14.49
N LEU A 194 -6.44 4.72 -13.38
CA LEU A 194 -5.11 4.80 -12.82
C LEU A 194 -4.13 3.83 -13.50
N GLY A 195 -4.64 2.73 -14.05
CA GLY A 195 -3.84 1.56 -14.39
C GLY A 195 -3.40 0.79 -13.16
N VAL A 196 -2.59 -0.24 -13.34
CA VAL A 196 -2.03 -1.06 -12.27
C VAL A 196 -0.74 -0.45 -11.70
N PRO A 197 -0.27 -0.89 -10.51
CA PRO A 197 1.02 -0.47 -9.95
C PRO A 197 2.19 -0.70 -10.93
N ASP A 198 3.17 0.20 -10.91
CA ASP A 198 4.34 0.11 -11.80
C ASP A 198 5.29 -1.02 -11.35
N LEU A 199 5.18 -2.18 -11.99
CA LEU A 199 5.98 -3.38 -11.69
C LEU A 199 7.50 -3.14 -11.75
N ARG A 200 7.98 -2.09 -12.46
CA ARG A 200 9.41 -1.73 -12.54
C ARG A 200 9.98 -1.30 -11.19
N LEU A 201 9.12 -0.81 -10.31
CA LEU A 201 9.52 -0.40 -8.95
C LEU A 201 9.85 -1.60 -8.07
N PHE A 202 9.22 -2.74 -8.27
CA PHE A 202 9.41 -3.97 -7.53
C PHE A 202 8.90 -3.89 -6.09
N ILE A 203 9.61 -3.18 -5.21
CA ILE A 203 9.24 -2.83 -3.82
C ILE A 203 9.70 -1.41 -3.51
N ARG A 204 9.06 -0.74 -2.56
CA ARG A 204 9.43 0.62 -2.09
C ARG A 204 9.22 1.73 -3.11
N GLY A 205 8.31 2.58 -2.83
CA GLY A 205 7.98 3.74 -3.64
C GLY A 205 6.87 3.49 -4.68
N ASP A 206 6.43 2.28 -4.85
CA ASP A 206 5.26 1.89 -5.62
C ASP A 206 3.97 2.54 -5.07
N GLU A 207 3.77 2.51 -3.75
CA GLU A 207 2.67 3.25 -3.10
C GLU A 207 2.75 4.76 -3.38
N VAL A 208 3.94 5.36 -3.28
CA VAL A 208 4.12 6.80 -3.53
C VAL A 208 3.83 7.13 -4.99
N GLU A 209 4.23 6.26 -5.92
CA GLU A 209 3.96 6.42 -7.34
C GLU A 209 2.46 6.30 -7.63
N TYR A 210 1.80 5.28 -7.08
CA TYR A 210 0.39 5.02 -7.29
C TYR A 210 -0.48 6.11 -6.64
N ASN A 211 -0.18 6.51 -5.40
CA ASN A 211 -0.83 7.63 -4.73
C ASN A 211 -0.71 8.93 -5.54
N ARG A 212 0.44 9.17 -6.15
CA ARG A 212 0.64 10.33 -7.01
C ARG A 212 -0.26 10.29 -8.25
N ARG A 213 -0.50 9.11 -8.85
CA ARG A 213 -1.47 8.98 -9.95
C ARG A 213 -2.89 9.24 -9.44
N LEU A 214 -3.28 8.65 -8.33
CA LEU A 214 -4.57 8.87 -7.68
C LEU A 214 -4.80 10.36 -7.38
N ASN A 215 -3.83 11.03 -6.78
CA ASN A 215 -3.91 12.47 -6.46
C ASN A 215 -4.09 13.36 -7.71
N ARG A 216 -3.63 12.92 -8.88
CA ARG A 216 -3.70 13.68 -10.14
C ARG A 216 -4.90 13.33 -11.01
N SER A 217 -5.54 12.22 -10.73
CA SER A 217 -6.71 11.78 -11.51
C SER A 217 -7.94 12.65 -11.28
N GLY A 218 -8.04 13.27 -10.10
CA GLY A 218 -9.24 13.98 -9.66
C GLY A 218 -10.33 13.06 -9.12
N LEU A 219 -10.07 11.75 -9.03
CA LEU A 219 -11.01 10.80 -8.42
C LEU A 219 -11.20 11.11 -6.93
N PRO A 220 -12.42 10.98 -6.38
CA PRO A 220 -12.68 11.16 -4.97
C PRO A 220 -12.13 9.98 -4.17
N TYR A 221 -11.33 10.28 -3.13
CA TYR A 221 -10.71 9.27 -2.27
C TYR A 221 -10.42 9.81 -0.87
N GLY A 222 -10.21 8.90 0.08
CA GLY A 222 -9.83 9.30 1.43
C GLY A 222 -9.74 8.15 2.42
N THR A 223 -9.38 8.49 3.66
CA THR A 223 -9.19 7.56 4.77
C THR A 223 -10.33 7.70 5.77
N THR A 224 -10.95 6.58 6.16
CA THR A 224 -11.90 6.53 7.28
C THR A 224 -11.20 6.16 8.58
N LEU A 225 -11.62 6.80 9.70
CA LEU A 225 -11.19 6.46 11.05
C LEU A 225 -12.10 5.41 11.71
N GLU A 226 -13.21 5.04 11.05
CA GLU A 226 -14.20 4.08 11.55
C GLU A 226 -13.74 2.62 11.40
N ALA A 227 -12.70 2.37 10.61
CA ALA A 227 -12.09 1.06 10.41
C ALA A 227 -10.57 1.16 10.44
N ALA A 228 -9.90 0.10 10.89
CA ALA A 228 -8.45 0.03 10.85
C ALA A 228 -7.94 -1.24 10.13
N TYR A 229 -6.76 -1.10 9.56
CA TYR A 229 -5.94 -2.19 9.06
C TYR A 229 -4.69 -2.28 9.94
N LEU A 230 -4.46 -3.43 10.53
CA LEU A 230 -3.34 -3.69 11.43
C LEU A 230 -2.10 -4.10 10.62
N HIS A 231 -0.99 -3.40 10.84
CA HIS A 231 0.27 -3.63 10.12
C HIS A 231 1.48 -3.47 11.06
N PRO A 232 2.59 -4.20 10.86
CA PRO A 232 3.83 -3.97 11.61
C PRO A 232 4.34 -2.53 11.46
N THR A 233 4.84 -1.93 12.54
CA THR A 233 5.33 -0.55 12.51
C THR A 233 6.69 -0.45 11.82
N GLY A 234 6.83 0.46 10.84
CA GLY A 234 8.07 0.70 10.07
C GLY A 234 9.01 1.77 10.64
N ALA A 235 8.86 2.15 11.91
CA ALA A 235 9.52 3.33 12.50
C ALA A 235 11.06 3.30 12.48
N GLY A 236 11.68 2.12 12.50
CA GLY A 236 13.15 1.96 12.61
C GLY A 236 13.95 2.44 11.39
N GLU A 237 13.34 2.61 10.23
CA GLU A 237 14.03 2.99 9.00
C GLU A 237 14.27 4.51 8.85
N PHE A 238 13.56 5.33 9.64
CA PHE A 238 13.69 6.79 9.60
C PHE A 238 14.73 7.27 10.59
N LYS A 239 15.90 7.68 10.09
CA LYS A 239 17.01 8.15 10.92
C LYS A 239 16.96 9.69 11.03
N PRO A 240 17.09 10.26 12.25
CA PRO A 240 17.06 11.70 12.44
C PRO A 240 18.32 12.35 11.84
N ILE A 241 18.14 13.51 11.22
CA ILE A 241 19.20 14.35 10.65
C ILE A 241 18.99 15.81 11.04
N PHE A 242 19.99 16.67 10.82
CA PHE A 242 19.93 18.08 11.19
C PHE A 242 19.48 18.28 12.65
N PHE A 243 20.14 17.57 13.59
CA PHE A 243 19.83 17.63 15.03
C PHE A 243 18.36 17.26 15.37
N GLY A 244 17.80 16.30 14.65
CA GLY A 244 16.43 15.82 14.87
C GLY A 244 15.34 16.63 14.18
N LYS A 245 15.67 17.73 13.51
CA LYS A 245 14.67 18.57 12.79
C LYS A 245 14.09 17.92 11.55
N MET A 246 14.80 16.97 10.97
CA MET A 246 14.37 16.21 9.77
C MET A 246 14.73 14.74 9.91
N HIS A 247 14.22 13.92 9.01
CA HIS A 247 14.55 12.51 8.93
C HIS A 247 14.94 12.13 7.51
N THR A 248 15.78 11.10 7.38
CA THR A 248 16.06 10.42 6.12
C THR A 248 15.74 8.94 6.23
N GLN A 249 15.30 8.34 5.13
CA GLN A 249 15.01 6.92 5.09
C GLN A 249 16.28 6.11 4.82
N TYR A 250 16.65 5.26 5.76
CA TYR A 250 17.79 4.38 5.68
C TYR A 250 17.42 2.98 6.15
N PRO A 251 16.89 2.13 5.25
CA PRO A 251 16.59 0.74 5.56
C PRO A 251 17.87 -0.03 5.93
N ASP A 252 17.81 -0.85 6.98
CA ASP A 252 18.96 -1.67 7.41
C ASP A 252 19.22 -2.83 6.43
N ASN A 253 18.17 -3.35 5.78
CA ASN A 253 18.28 -4.37 4.73
C ASN A 253 18.81 -3.76 3.42
N GLU A 254 19.86 -4.35 2.85
CA GLU A 254 20.53 -3.84 1.63
C GLU A 254 19.62 -3.86 0.40
N THR A 255 18.82 -4.89 0.23
CA THR A 255 17.87 -5.00 -0.89
C THR A 255 16.82 -3.89 -0.80
N LYS A 256 16.21 -3.70 0.39
CA LYS A 256 15.25 -2.60 0.62
C LYS A 256 15.91 -1.24 0.37
N ARG A 257 17.14 -1.06 0.82
CA ARG A 257 17.92 0.18 0.64
C ARG A 257 18.22 0.45 -0.84
N TYR A 258 18.58 -0.57 -1.62
CA TYR A 258 18.79 -0.47 -3.05
C TYR A 258 17.55 0.08 -3.76
N PHE A 259 16.40 -0.55 -3.54
CA PHE A 259 15.15 -0.12 -4.17
C PHE A 259 14.70 1.26 -3.68
N THR A 260 14.80 1.54 -2.38
CA THR A 260 14.48 2.86 -1.83
C THR A 260 15.26 3.95 -2.57
N TYR A 261 16.56 3.82 -2.74
CA TYR A 261 17.40 4.86 -3.36
C TYR A 261 17.15 5.00 -4.86
N ARG A 262 17.06 3.88 -5.58
CA ARG A 262 16.77 3.89 -7.01
C ARG A 262 15.39 4.47 -7.28
N ASN A 263 14.38 3.98 -6.59
CA ASN A 263 12.99 4.39 -6.84
C ASN A 263 12.73 5.83 -6.43
N ARG A 264 13.35 6.32 -5.36
CA ARG A 264 13.29 7.76 -5.02
C ARG A 264 13.88 8.62 -6.13
N GLY A 265 14.95 8.17 -6.77
CA GLY A 265 15.50 8.85 -7.95
C GLY A 265 14.48 8.99 -9.08
N TYR A 266 13.74 7.92 -9.38
CA TYR A 266 12.64 7.93 -10.34
C TYR A 266 11.51 8.86 -9.91
N LEU A 267 11.01 8.70 -8.70
CA LEU A 267 9.92 9.52 -8.15
C LEU A 267 10.26 11.01 -8.18
N MET A 268 11.47 11.40 -7.76
CA MET A 268 11.90 12.79 -7.76
C MET A 268 12.05 13.38 -9.18
N SER A 269 12.18 12.54 -10.22
CA SER A 269 12.20 13.00 -11.61
C SER A 269 10.82 13.33 -12.17
N GLN A 270 9.74 12.86 -11.52
CA GLN A 270 8.39 13.01 -12.00
C GLN A 270 7.86 14.46 -11.86
N PRO A 271 6.92 14.91 -12.72
CA PRO A 271 6.33 16.23 -12.62
C PRO A 271 5.77 16.52 -11.21
N GLY A 272 6.03 17.71 -10.68
CA GLY A 272 5.62 18.11 -9.34
C GLY A 272 6.56 17.68 -8.22
N MET A 273 7.39 16.64 -8.40
CA MET A 273 8.35 16.14 -7.40
C MET A 273 9.74 16.76 -7.53
N ARG A 274 10.09 17.30 -8.70
CA ARG A 274 11.44 17.85 -8.99
C ARG A 274 11.89 18.94 -8.03
N LYS A 275 10.96 19.71 -7.48
CA LYS A 275 11.24 20.74 -6.48
C LYS A 275 11.82 20.20 -5.17
N LEU A 276 11.65 18.89 -4.90
CA LEU A 276 12.18 18.22 -3.70
C LEU A 276 13.62 17.70 -3.90
N ILE A 277 14.16 17.71 -5.11
CA ILE A 277 15.51 17.20 -5.42
C ILE A 277 16.58 17.87 -4.58
N PRO A 278 16.67 19.22 -4.44
CA PRO A 278 17.71 19.85 -3.63
C PRO A 278 17.65 19.41 -2.16
N GLN A 279 16.45 19.32 -1.61
CA GLN A 279 16.23 18.86 -0.24
C GLN A 279 16.66 17.39 -0.06
N GLU A 280 16.41 16.53 -1.02
CA GLU A 280 16.81 15.12 -1.00
C GLU A 280 18.34 15.00 -1.00
N TYR A 281 19.03 15.73 -1.86
CA TYR A 281 20.49 15.75 -1.88
C TYR A 281 21.08 16.29 -0.58
N ALA A 282 20.53 17.37 -0.03
CA ALA A 282 20.97 17.92 1.25
C ALA A 282 20.81 16.92 2.41
N ARG A 283 19.67 16.19 2.47
CA ARG A 283 19.41 15.17 3.48
C ARG A 283 20.45 14.04 3.44
N PHE A 284 20.69 13.48 2.27
CA PHE A 284 21.61 12.34 2.13
C PHE A 284 23.07 12.76 2.22
N ALA A 285 23.44 13.95 1.73
CA ALA A 285 24.77 14.51 1.95
C ALA A 285 25.07 14.71 3.45
N TRP A 286 24.15 15.34 4.18
CA TRP A 286 24.29 15.48 5.63
C TRP A 286 24.42 14.13 6.33
N PHE A 287 23.50 13.20 6.04
CA PHE A 287 23.48 11.90 6.68
C PHE A 287 24.77 11.11 6.45
N PHE A 288 25.21 10.99 5.21
CA PHE A 288 26.40 10.19 4.90
C PHE A 288 27.72 10.91 5.19
N LEU A 289 27.85 12.19 4.82
CA LEU A 289 29.15 12.87 4.90
C LEU A 289 29.41 13.49 6.27
N VAL A 290 28.37 14.02 6.94
CA VAL A 290 28.50 14.68 8.24
C VAL A 290 28.27 13.70 9.39
N GLN A 291 27.14 12.99 9.39
CA GLN A 291 26.74 12.14 10.50
C GLN A 291 27.48 10.80 10.51
N ARG A 292 27.53 10.10 9.36
CA ARG A 292 28.15 8.76 9.27
C ARG A 292 29.63 8.79 8.86
N LYS A 293 30.10 9.90 8.30
CA LYS A 293 31.44 10.04 7.73
C LYS A 293 31.78 8.94 6.71
N ASP A 294 30.78 8.58 5.88
CA ASP A 294 30.82 7.48 4.93
C ASP A 294 30.61 7.98 3.48
N PRO A 295 31.67 8.50 2.83
CA PRO A 295 31.59 8.98 1.45
C PRO A 295 31.34 7.87 0.43
N LYS A 296 31.68 6.59 0.74
CA LYS A 296 31.45 5.45 -0.14
C LYS A 296 29.94 5.18 -0.27
N SER A 297 29.22 5.13 0.85
CA SER A 297 27.76 4.98 0.84
C SER A 297 27.06 6.16 0.20
N PHE A 298 27.59 7.38 0.34
CA PHE A 298 27.05 8.54 -0.40
C PHE A 298 27.21 8.39 -1.91
N ALA A 299 28.39 7.94 -2.38
CA ALA A 299 28.62 7.68 -3.80
C ALA A 299 27.68 6.56 -4.34
N SER A 300 27.47 5.51 -3.56
CA SER A 300 26.52 4.44 -3.88
C SER A 300 25.10 4.97 -3.98
N TRP A 301 24.64 5.77 -3.01
CA TRP A 301 23.35 6.43 -3.06
C TRP A 301 23.20 7.30 -4.31
N LEU A 302 24.21 8.13 -4.62
CA LEU A 302 24.21 8.96 -5.83
C LEU A 302 24.06 8.15 -7.11
N LYS A 303 24.76 7.00 -7.21
CA LYS A 303 24.70 6.09 -8.35
C LYS A 303 23.27 5.55 -8.53
N LEU A 304 22.68 5.01 -7.46
CA LEU A 304 21.34 4.44 -7.49
C LEU A 304 20.27 5.51 -7.76
N HIS A 305 20.36 6.66 -7.12
CA HIS A 305 19.45 7.77 -7.36
C HIS A 305 19.52 8.26 -8.83
N ARG A 306 20.73 8.31 -9.42
CA ARG A 306 20.89 8.64 -10.85
C ARG A 306 20.33 7.56 -11.77
N GLN A 307 20.44 6.26 -11.40
CA GLN A 307 19.82 5.16 -12.15
C GLN A 307 18.30 5.34 -12.22
N GLY A 308 17.65 5.60 -11.08
CA GLY A 308 16.22 5.85 -11.04
C GLY A 308 15.81 7.06 -11.88
N ARG A 309 16.54 8.19 -11.78
CA ARG A 309 16.28 9.39 -12.60
C ARG A 309 16.42 9.16 -14.11
N ARG A 310 17.19 8.16 -14.52
CA ARG A 310 17.36 7.75 -15.93
C ARG A 310 16.48 6.56 -16.30
N GLU A 311 15.51 6.21 -15.45
CA GLU A 311 14.58 5.10 -15.63
C GLU A 311 15.30 3.75 -15.90
N ARG A 312 16.46 3.54 -15.27
CA ARG A 312 17.19 2.27 -15.34
C ARG A 312 16.78 1.38 -14.18
N PHE A 313 15.81 0.49 -14.42
CA PHE A 313 15.20 -0.38 -13.41
C PHE A 313 15.89 -1.74 -13.31
N THR A 314 17.21 -1.76 -13.12
CA THR A 314 17.94 -2.99 -12.85
C THR A 314 17.60 -3.52 -11.45
N ARG A 315 17.71 -4.84 -11.26
CA ARG A 315 17.61 -5.50 -9.95
C ARG A 315 19.02 -5.89 -9.48
N PRO A 316 19.28 -5.93 -8.13
CA PRO A 316 20.57 -6.35 -7.58
C PRO A 316 20.83 -7.84 -7.81
#